data_78bdc673b51f600bce840339262351ad
#
_entry.id   78bdc673b51f600bce840339262351ad
#
_cell.length_a   1.000
_cell.length_b   1.000
_cell.length_c   1.000
_cell.angle_alpha   90.00
_cell.angle_beta   90.00
_cell.angle_gamma   90.00
#
_symmetry.space_group_name_H-M   'P 1'
#
loop_
_entity.id
_entity.type
_entity.pdbx_description
1 polymer ?
#
loop_
_entity_poly.entity_id
_entity_poly.type
_entity_poly.pdbx_seq_one_letter_code
_entity_poly.pdbx_strand_id
1 'polypeptide(L)'
;IQYLCNPLLVYLSIQDADLYGSRQYTEAEQARYTNPPLLLPKYDTQEELLEVWLKELDQTINYLSSNEIKDVLNNQDFIYKGDLKKWGKLANSLKLKIAARLINKDRNRAFEIVKQVAESPVGLIATTDDDFVYNKGKFDNNWNNDFSVGVGTQHLIDFLVNNKDPRLLYFFQKNDYNSNVVQAYFDQKREMPDFVEKNVISEVKDGKKVFKEWGGPGEPWVRYYGLPVEIG
;
A
#
# COMPACT_ATOMS: atom_id res chain seq x y z
N ILE A 1 -11.94 10.88 -23.37
CA ILE A 1 -10.66 11.07 -22.64
C ILE A 1 -10.93 11.48 -21.19
N GLN A 2 -11.79 12.46 -20.92
CA GLN A 2 -12.05 12.97 -19.56
C GLN A 2 -12.34 11.84 -18.56
N TYR A 3 -13.26 10.94 -18.87
CA TYR A 3 -13.62 9.82 -17.99
C TYR A 3 -12.49 8.80 -17.76
N LEU A 4 -11.51 8.73 -18.65
CA LEU A 4 -10.33 7.88 -18.46
C LEU A 4 -9.32 8.48 -17.48
N CYS A 5 -9.35 9.80 -17.28
CA CYS A 5 -8.48 10.46 -16.31
C CYS A 5 -8.99 10.30 -14.86
N ASN A 6 -10.30 10.07 -14.66
CA ASN A 6 -10.87 9.98 -13.32
C ASN A 6 -10.22 8.90 -12.45
N PRO A 7 -9.99 7.64 -12.90
CA PRO A 7 -9.35 6.63 -12.05
C PRO A 7 -7.96 7.04 -11.58
N LEU A 8 -7.17 7.73 -12.44
CA LEU A 8 -5.85 8.20 -12.08
C LEU A 8 -5.93 9.34 -11.04
N LEU A 9 -6.80 10.33 -11.28
CA LEU A 9 -7.02 11.43 -10.36
C LEU A 9 -7.52 10.95 -9.00
N VAL A 10 -8.49 10.04 -8.99
CA VAL A 10 -9.02 9.44 -7.76
C VAL A 10 -7.94 8.65 -7.03
N TYR A 11 -7.15 7.85 -7.75
CA TYR A 11 -6.06 7.07 -7.15
C TYR A 11 -5.05 7.97 -6.41
N LEU A 12 -4.57 9.03 -7.07
CA LEU A 12 -3.64 9.99 -6.48
C LEU A 12 -4.28 10.77 -5.33
N SER A 13 -5.55 11.17 -5.50
CA SER A 13 -6.29 11.93 -4.49
C SER A 13 -6.56 11.14 -3.22
N ILE A 14 -6.81 9.83 -3.33
CA ILE A 14 -6.92 8.94 -2.18
C ILE A 14 -5.60 8.92 -1.39
N GLN A 15 -4.46 8.83 -2.06
CA GLN A 15 -3.15 8.81 -1.39
C GLN A 15 -2.88 10.13 -0.67
N ASP A 16 -3.16 11.25 -1.32
CA ASP A 16 -3.00 12.57 -0.71
C ASP A 16 -3.91 12.74 0.52
N ALA A 17 -5.18 12.32 0.41
CA ALA A 17 -6.12 12.44 1.52
C ALA A 17 -5.79 11.49 2.68
N ASP A 18 -5.18 10.34 2.42
CA ASP A 18 -4.68 9.43 3.46
C ASP A 18 -3.51 10.06 4.25
N LEU A 19 -2.70 10.91 3.60
CA LEU A 19 -1.55 11.57 4.22
C LEU A 19 -1.91 12.91 4.89
N TYR A 20 -2.75 13.70 4.23
CA TYR A 20 -2.97 15.11 4.59
C TYR A 20 -4.40 15.42 5.05
N GLY A 21 -5.33 14.47 4.94
CA GLY A 21 -6.74 14.68 5.29
C GLY A 21 -7.51 15.44 4.22
N SER A 22 -8.12 16.58 4.61
CA SER A 22 -8.88 17.43 3.68
C SER A 22 -7.98 18.02 2.59
N ARG A 23 -8.51 18.14 1.38
CA ARG A 23 -7.77 18.71 0.25
C ARG A 23 -8.67 19.53 -0.66
N GLN A 24 -8.05 20.40 -1.43
CA GLN A 24 -8.72 21.13 -2.50
C GLN A 24 -8.91 20.19 -3.69
N TYR A 25 -10.16 19.90 -4.07
CA TYR A 25 -10.49 19.00 -5.17
C TYR A 25 -11.63 19.53 -6.03
N THR A 26 -12.82 19.74 -5.46
CA THR A 26 -14.01 20.10 -6.23
C THR A 26 -13.93 21.48 -6.89
N GLU A 27 -13.21 22.40 -6.27
CA GLU A 27 -12.95 23.75 -6.79
C GLU A 27 -11.52 23.94 -7.29
N ALA A 28 -10.71 22.89 -7.26
CA ALA A 28 -9.33 22.96 -7.75
C ALA A 28 -9.29 23.37 -9.23
N GLU A 29 -8.28 24.18 -9.60
CA GLU A 29 -8.01 24.61 -10.97
C GLU A 29 -9.13 25.43 -11.65
N GLN A 30 -10.12 25.91 -10.89
CA GLN A 30 -11.25 26.69 -11.43
C GLN A 30 -10.92 28.15 -11.73
N ALA A 31 -9.76 28.66 -11.32
CA ALA A 31 -9.41 30.06 -11.46
C ALA A 31 -9.54 30.61 -12.90
N ARG A 32 -9.21 29.78 -13.90
CA ARG A 32 -9.30 30.16 -15.33
C ARG A 32 -10.72 30.14 -15.91
N TYR A 33 -11.67 29.51 -15.17
CA TYR A 33 -13.03 29.30 -15.63
C TYR A 33 -14.05 30.13 -14.86
N THR A 34 -13.63 30.92 -13.88
CA THR A 34 -14.48 31.76 -13.03
C THR A 34 -14.19 33.26 -13.24
N ASN A 35 -15.19 34.10 -13.06
CA ASN A 35 -15.06 35.54 -13.09
C ASN A 35 -15.81 36.16 -11.87
N PRO A 36 -15.13 36.74 -10.88
CA PRO A 36 -13.67 36.85 -10.75
C PRO A 36 -12.98 35.48 -10.60
N PRO A 37 -11.68 35.39 -10.91
CA PRO A 37 -10.92 34.13 -10.79
C PRO A 37 -10.96 33.56 -9.38
N LEU A 38 -11.29 32.29 -9.23
CA LEU A 38 -11.28 31.58 -7.96
C LEU A 38 -9.83 31.20 -7.59
N LEU A 39 -9.18 32.06 -6.81
CA LEU A 39 -7.78 31.88 -6.41
C LEU A 39 -7.61 31.08 -5.11
N LEU A 40 -8.66 30.97 -4.31
CA LEU A 40 -8.68 30.28 -3.00
C LEU A 40 -9.79 29.23 -3.01
N PRO A 41 -9.57 28.08 -3.64
CA PRO A 41 -10.55 26.98 -3.62
C PRO A 41 -10.74 26.46 -2.19
N LYS A 42 -11.94 26.01 -1.87
CA LYS A 42 -12.24 25.40 -0.57
C LYS A 42 -11.51 24.07 -0.39
N TYR A 43 -11.31 23.69 0.87
CA TYR A 43 -10.90 22.34 1.21
C TYR A 43 -12.14 21.46 1.35
N ASP A 44 -12.18 20.40 0.58
CA ASP A 44 -13.18 19.35 0.71
C ASP A 44 -12.77 18.39 1.83
N THR A 45 -13.71 17.98 2.66
CA THR A 45 -13.47 16.97 3.71
C THR A 45 -13.27 15.59 3.09
N GLN A 46 -12.65 14.65 3.81
CA GLN A 46 -12.51 13.27 3.33
C GLN A 46 -13.88 12.62 3.03
N GLU A 47 -14.92 12.96 3.79
CA GLU A 47 -16.26 12.44 3.58
C GLU A 47 -16.87 12.94 2.25
N GLU A 48 -16.76 14.26 1.99
CA GLU A 48 -17.17 14.84 0.72
C GLU A 48 -16.39 14.25 -0.46
N LEU A 49 -15.08 14.08 -0.32
CA LEU A 49 -14.21 13.51 -1.35
C LEU A 49 -14.60 12.08 -1.71
N LEU A 50 -14.92 11.24 -0.72
CA LEU A 50 -15.30 9.85 -0.96
C LEU A 50 -16.52 9.76 -1.86
N GLU A 51 -17.55 10.59 -1.64
CA GLU A 51 -18.76 10.59 -2.48
C GLU A 51 -18.50 11.15 -3.88
N VAL A 52 -17.66 12.18 -4.01
CA VAL A 52 -17.24 12.72 -5.31
C VAL A 52 -16.49 11.66 -6.12
N TRP A 53 -15.50 10.99 -5.50
CA TRP A 53 -14.71 9.95 -6.15
C TRP A 53 -15.55 8.75 -6.58
N LEU A 54 -16.49 8.30 -5.74
CA LEU A 54 -17.42 7.22 -6.12
C LEU A 54 -18.22 7.60 -7.36
N LYS A 55 -18.74 8.82 -7.41
CA LYS A 55 -19.48 9.33 -8.57
C LYS A 55 -18.62 9.40 -9.84
N GLU A 56 -17.39 9.88 -9.74
CA GLU A 56 -16.45 9.95 -10.86
C GLU A 56 -16.05 8.56 -11.39
N LEU A 57 -15.84 7.59 -10.48
CA LEU A 57 -15.59 6.21 -10.86
C LEU A 57 -16.80 5.57 -11.52
N ASP A 58 -18.00 5.83 -11.03
CA ASP A 58 -19.24 5.35 -11.67
C ASP A 58 -19.45 5.94 -13.06
N GLN A 59 -19.15 7.23 -13.24
CA GLN A 59 -19.17 7.85 -14.57
C GLN A 59 -18.19 7.17 -15.52
N THR A 60 -16.99 6.84 -15.06
CA THR A 60 -16.00 6.09 -15.84
C THR A 60 -16.52 4.72 -16.21
N ILE A 61 -17.02 3.95 -15.25
CA ILE A 61 -17.54 2.59 -15.47
C ILE A 61 -18.69 2.63 -16.48
N ASN A 62 -19.64 3.54 -16.32
CA ASN A 62 -20.79 3.69 -17.22
C ASN A 62 -20.35 4.07 -18.64
N TYR A 63 -19.40 5.00 -18.75
CA TYR A 63 -18.84 5.38 -20.04
C TYR A 63 -18.14 4.20 -20.73
N LEU A 64 -17.32 3.44 -20.02
CA LEU A 64 -16.59 2.29 -20.56
C LEU A 64 -17.49 1.08 -20.86
N SER A 65 -18.65 0.98 -20.24
CA SER A 65 -19.64 -0.06 -20.51
C SER A 65 -20.50 0.23 -21.73
N SER A 66 -20.48 1.46 -22.27
CA SER A 66 -21.19 1.79 -23.50
C SER A 66 -20.47 1.21 -24.72
N ASN A 67 -21.20 0.50 -25.59
CA ASN A 67 -20.64 -0.23 -26.75
C ASN A 67 -20.10 0.67 -27.88
N GLU A 68 -20.13 1.98 -27.72
CA GLU A 68 -19.78 2.96 -28.76
C GLU A 68 -18.34 3.49 -28.69
N ILE A 69 -17.56 3.01 -27.72
CA ILE A 69 -16.22 3.55 -27.50
C ILE A 69 -15.21 2.90 -28.41
N LYS A 70 -14.65 3.70 -29.31
CA LYS A 70 -13.45 3.36 -30.05
C LYS A 70 -12.24 3.65 -29.19
N ASP A 71 -11.22 2.79 -29.28
CA ASP A 71 -9.93 3.03 -28.66
C ASP A 71 -9.36 4.39 -29.12
N VAL A 72 -9.30 5.35 -28.19
CA VAL A 72 -8.92 6.74 -28.50
C VAL A 72 -7.48 7.04 -28.08
N LEU A 73 -6.86 6.18 -27.30
CA LEU A 73 -5.54 6.49 -26.71
C LEU A 73 -4.41 5.64 -27.27
N ASN A 74 -4.64 4.41 -27.70
CA ASN A 74 -3.62 3.54 -28.26
C ASN A 74 -2.29 3.62 -27.50
N ASN A 75 -1.19 3.87 -28.19
CA ASN A 75 0.15 3.99 -27.64
C ASN A 75 0.38 5.24 -26.76
N GLN A 76 -0.59 6.16 -26.67
CA GLN A 76 -0.52 7.30 -25.76
C GLN A 76 -0.87 6.92 -24.32
N ASP A 77 -1.52 5.77 -24.14
CA ASP A 77 -1.75 5.17 -22.82
C ASP A 77 -0.52 4.37 -22.39
N PHE A 78 0.26 4.93 -21.49
CA PHE A 78 1.50 4.31 -20.99
C PHE A 78 1.23 3.13 -20.04
N ILE A 79 0.02 3.01 -19.51
CA ILE A 79 -0.34 2.02 -18.49
C ILE A 79 -0.93 0.77 -19.15
N TYR A 80 -2.07 0.91 -19.80
CA TYR A 80 -2.82 -0.22 -20.34
C TYR A 80 -2.81 -0.30 -21.87
N LYS A 81 -2.04 0.58 -22.54
CA LYS A 81 -1.88 0.59 -24.01
C LYS A 81 -3.21 0.73 -24.76
N GLY A 82 -4.14 1.45 -24.19
CA GLY A 82 -5.48 1.68 -24.76
C GLY A 82 -6.51 0.61 -24.39
N ASP A 83 -6.18 -0.36 -23.54
CA ASP A 83 -7.15 -1.36 -23.07
C ASP A 83 -8.16 -0.75 -22.09
N LEU A 84 -9.30 -0.38 -22.64
CA LEU A 84 -10.39 0.26 -21.90
C LEU A 84 -11.02 -0.66 -20.84
N LYS A 85 -10.98 -1.98 -21.03
CA LYS A 85 -11.49 -2.94 -20.05
C LYS A 85 -10.66 -2.91 -18.78
N LYS A 86 -9.35 -2.78 -18.89
CA LYS A 86 -8.44 -2.67 -17.73
C LYS A 86 -8.66 -1.37 -16.97
N TRP A 87 -8.93 -0.26 -17.66
CA TRP A 87 -9.36 0.99 -17.03
C TRP A 87 -10.66 0.85 -16.24
N GLY A 88 -11.62 0.10 -16.76
CA GLY A 88 -12.88 -0.22 -16.05
C GLY A 88 -12.61 -1.05 -14.80
N LYS A 89 -11.79 -2.10 -14.89
CA LYS A 89 -11.37 -2.91 -13.73
C LYS A 89 -10.67 -2.08 -12.67
N LEU A 90 -9.78 -1.16 -13.07
CA LEU A 90 -9.13 -0.23 -12.15
C LEU A 90 -10.16 0.65 -11.43
N ALA A 91 -11.08 1.27 -12.17
CA ALA A 91 -12.12 2.12 -11.59
C ALA A 91 -12.96 1.36 -10.55
N ASN A 92 -13.37 0.13 -10.88
CA ASN A 92 -14.17 -0.71 -9.97
C ASN A 92 -13.33 -1.16 -8.75
N SER A 93 -12.05 -1.45 -8.92
CA SER A 93 -11.13 -1.81 -7.83
C SER A 93 -10.87 -0.63 -6.89
N LEU A 94 -10.83 0.60 -7.41
CA LEU A 94 -10.71 1.80 -6.58
C LEU A 94 -11.95 2.03 -5.72
N LYS A 95 -13.16 1.70 -6.19
CA LYS A 95 -14.38 1.70 -5.36
C LYS A 95 -14.24 0.74 -4.18
N LEU A 96 -13.69 -0.45 -4.40
CA LEU A 96 -13.40 -1.40 -3.31
C LEU A 96 -12.37 -0.84 -2.32
N LYS A 97 -11.36 -0.12 -2.81
CA LYS A 97 -10.36 0.56 -1.97
C LYS A 97 -11.00 1.66 -1.10
N ILE A 98 -12.00 2.37 -1.62
CA ILE A 98 -12.81 3.34 -0.86
C ILE A 98 -13.65 2.63 0.20
N ALA A 99 -14.35 1.54 -0.15
CA ALA A 99 -15.14 0.76 0.79
C ALA A 99 -14.31 0.25 1.98
N ALA A 100 -13.08 -0.20 1.72
CA ALA A 100 -12.16 -0.62 2.79
C ALA A 100 -11.83 0.50 3.80
N ARG A 101 -11.80 1.77 3.37
CA ARG A 101 -11.62 2.92 4.29
C ARG A 101 -12.84 3.21 5.13
N LEU A 102 -14.02 2.94 4.59
CA LEU A 102 -15.30 3.18 5.28
C LEU A 102 -15.64 2.09 6.30
N ILE A 103 -15.04 0.90 6.21
CA ILE A 103 -15.49 -0.30 6.96
C ILE A 103 -15.62 -0.08 8.48
N ASN A 104 -14.77 0.75 9.06
CA ASN A 104 -14.77 1.04 10.49
C ASN A 104 -15.61 2.27 10.85
N LYS A 105 -15.95 3.13 9.89
CA LYS A 105 -16.68 4.38 10.12
C LYS A 105 -18.15 4.29 9.70
N ASP A 106 -18.40 3.73 8.53
CA ASP A 106 -19.75 3.45 7.99
C ASP A 106 -19.76 2.08 7.32
N ARG A 107 -19.99 1.07 8.13
CA ARG A 107 -20.01 -0.32 7.68
C ARG A 107 -21.09 -0.61 6.67
N ASN A 108 -22.26 0.00 6.82
CA ASN A 108 -23.39 -0.23 5.91
C ASN A 108 -23.04 0.32 4.52
N ARG A 109 -22.55 1.55 4.46
CA ARG A 109 -22.10 2.17 3.20
C ARG A 109 -20.99 1.36 2.55
N ALA A 110 -20.02 0.88 3.33
CA ALA A 110 -18.94 0.02 2.82
C ALA A 110 -19.50 -1.25 2.16
N PHE A 111 -20.46 -1.93 2.78
CA PHE A 111 -21.06 -3.13 2.22
C PHE A 111 -21.92 -2.86 0.98
N GLU A 112 -22.64 -1.74 0.92
CA GLU A 112 -23.35 -1.33 -0.29
C GLU A 112 -22.38 -1.16 -1.48
N ILE A 113 -21.25 -0.49 -1.26
CA ILE A 113 -20.22 -0.32 -2.29
C ILE A 113 -19.64 -1.68 -2.71
N VAL A 114 -19.31 -2.55 -1.76
CA VAL A 114 -18.77 -3.90 -2.04
C VAL A 114 -19.77 -4.70 -2.89
N LYS A 115 -21.06 -4.64 -2.56
CA LYS A 115 -22.11 -5.30 -3.35
C LYS A 115 -22.17 -4.77 -4.79
N GLN A 116 -22.19 -3.45 -4.96
CA GLN A 116 -22.16 -2.82 -6.29
C GLN A 116 -20.93 -3.23 -7.10
N VAL A 117 -19.76 -3.28 -6.44
CA VAL A 117 -18.50 -3.70 -7.08
C VAL A 117 -18.55 -5.17 -7.51
N ALA A 118 -19.10 -6.04 -6.67
CA ALA A 118 -19.22 -7.48 -6.98
C ALA A 118 -20.21 -7.77 -8.11
N GLU A 119 -21.28 -6.98 -8.21
CA GLU A 119 -22.31 -7.11 -9.25
C GLU A 119 -21.92 -6.40 -10.57
N SER A 120 -20.84 -5.63 -10.58
CA SER A 120 -20.41 -4.86 -11.74
C SER A 120 -19.86 -5.75 -12.86
N PRO A 121 -20.37 -5.60 -14.11
CA PRO A 121 -19.93 -6.43 -15.24
C PRO A 121 -18.49 -6.15 -15.69
N VAL A 122 -17.89 -5.03 -15.29
CA VAL A 122 -16.52 -4.70 -15.68
C VAL A 122 -15.47 -5.52 -14.92
N GLY A 123 -15.85 -6.14 -13.78
CA GLY A 123 -14.97 -6.94 -12.96
C GLY A 123 -13.96 -6.12 -12.13
N LEU A 124 -12.96 -6.79 -11.62
CA LEU A 124 -11.90 -6.24 -10.77
C LEU A 124 -10.52 -6.54 -11.38
N ILE A 125 -9.50 -5.89 -10.88
CA ILE A 125 -8.11 -6.33 -11.05
C ILE A 125 -7.98 -7.70 -10.37
N ALA A 126 -7.75 -8.76 -11.16
CA ALA A 126 -7.75 -10.13 -10.68
C ALA A 126 -6.45 -10.89 -11.00
N THR A 127 -5.71 -10.43 -11.99
CA THR A 127 -4.45 -11.05 -12.43
C THR A 127 -3.35 -10.00 -12.56
N THR A 128 -2.11 -10.45 -12.64
CA THR A 128 -0.96 -9.56 -12.86
C THR A 128 -1.04 -8.81 -14.20
N ASP A 129 -1.78 -9.34 -15.18
CA ASP A 129 -2.01 -8.65 -16.45
C ASP A 129 -2.93 -7.42 -16.31
N ASP A 130 -3.74 -7.37 -15.26
CA ASP A 130 -4.61 -6.25 -14.95
C ASP A 130 -3.92 -5.17 -14.09
N ASP A 131 -2.69 -5.41 -13.64
CA ASP A 131 -1.99 -4.53 -12.71
C ASP A 131 -1.86 -3.10 -13.25
N PHE A 132 -2.13 -2.12 -12.38
CA PHE A 132 -1.88 -0.71 -12.65
C PHE A 132 -0.41 -0.40 -12.43
N VAL A 133 0.39 -0.52 -13.48
CA VAL A 133 1.84 -0.31 -13.42
C VAL A 133 2.27 0.80 -14.36
N TYR A 134 2.86 1.84 -13.79
CA TYR A 134 3.58 2.86 -14.55
C TYR A 134 5.07 2.53 -14.59
N ASN A 135 5.55 2.07 -15.73
CA ASN A 135 6.97 1.82 -15.93
C ASN A 135 7.67 3.09 -16.44
N LYS A 136 8.31 3.79 -15.53
CA LYS A 136 9.05 5.02 -15.84
C LYS A 136 10.44 4.80 -16.48
N GLY A 137 10.75 3.56 -16.85
CA GLY A 137 12.03 3.22 -17.47
C GLY A 137 13.19 3.12 -16.48
N LYS A 138 14.40 3.04 -17.00
CA LYS A 138 15.63 3.07 -16.19
C LYS A 138 15.91 4.52 -15.80
N PHE A 139 15.93 4.78 -14.49
CA PHE A 139 16.51 6.03 -14.00
C PHE A 139 18.01 6.01 -14.16
N ASP A 140 18.56 7.13 -14.59
CA ASP A 140 20.01 7.33 -14.60
C ASP A 140 20.54 7.27 -13.16
N ASN A 141 21.68 6.62 -12.95
CA ASN A 141 22.18 6.15 -11.67
C ASN A 141 22.43 7.20 -10.57
N ASN A 142 22.22 8.47 -10.86
CA ASN A 142 22.46 9.55 -9.90
C ASN A 142 21.35 9.77 -8.87
N TRP A 143 20.22 9.08 -8.99
CA TRP A 143 19.04 9.21 -8.12
C TRP A 143 18.72 7.93 -7.35
N ASN A 144 19.72 7.10 -7.09
CA ASN A 144 19.56 5.85 -6.31
C ASN A 144 19.15 6.08 -4.84
N ASN A 145 19.07 7.32 -4.40
CA ASN A 145 18.67 7.64 -3.02
C ASN A 145 17.16 7.47 -2.75
N ASP A 146 16.34 7.37 -3.79
CA ASP A 146 14.90 7.13 -3.63
C ASP A 146 14.55 5.73 -3.15
N PHE A 147 15.51 4.80 -3.24
CA PHE A 147 15.40 3.43 -2.76
C PHE A 147 16.49 3.13 -1.73
N SER A 148 16.62 3.97 -0.71
CA SER A 148 17.34 3.53 0.48
C SER A 148 16.65 2.26 0.99
N VAL A 149 17.46 1.26 1.34
CA VAL A 149 16.96 0.00 1.91
C VAL A 149 16.07 0.37 3.09
N GLY A 150 14.76 0.28 2.90
CA GLY A 150 13.79 0.58 3.94
C GLY A 150 13.87 -0.45 5.05
N VAL A 151 13.59 -0.03 6.26
CA VAL A 151 13.40 -0.94 7.40
C VAL A 151 11.91 -1.20 7.59
N GLY A 152 11.55 -2.43 7.92
CA GLY A 152 10.17 -2.77 8.23
C GLY A 152 9.75 -2.13 9.56
N THR A 153 8.54 -1.62 9.60
CA THR A 153 7.95 -1.17 10.87
C THR A 153 7.68 -2.37 11.77
N GLN A 154 7.79 -2.18 13.08
CA GLN A 154 7.55 -3.24 14.07
C GLN A 154 6.19 -3.91 13.87
N HIS A 155 5.12 -3.11 13.69
CA HIS A 155 3.77 -3.64 13.50
C HIS A 155 3.64 -4.58 12.28
N LEU A 156 4.26 -4.23 11.16
CA LEU A 156 4.23 -5.07 9.97
C LEU A 156 5.04 -6.36 10.18
N ILE A 157 6.24 -6.24 10.73
CA ILE A 157 7.10 -7.41 10.97
C ILE A 157 6.44 -8.34 11.99
N ASP A 158 5.93 -7.82 13.11
CA ASP A 158 5.25 -8.64 14.12
C ASP A 158 4.02 -9.34 13.54
N PHE A 159 3.23 -8.66 12.71
CA PHE A 159 2.10 -9.28 12.02
C PHE A 159 2.54 -10.46 11.14
N LEU A 160 3.57 -10.27 10.32
CA LEU A 160 4.07 -11.32 9.42
C LEU A 160 4.70 -12.48 10.20
N VAL A 161 5.44 -12.20 11.27
CA VAL A 161 6.05 -13.20 12.15
C VAL A 161 4.98 -14.02 12.88
N ASN A 162 4.00 -13.37 13.52
CA ASN A 162 2.96 -14.02 14.31
C ASN A 162 2.06 -14.91 13.45
N ASN A 163 1.84 -14.53 12.19
CA ASN A 163 1.06 -15.33 11.25
C ASN A 163 1.91 -16.32 10.44
N LYS A 164 3.22 -16.40 10.69
CA LYS A 164 4.17 -17.21 9.91
C LYS A 164 4.00 -17.00 8.41
N ASP A 165 3.79 -15.74 8.00
CA ASP A 165 3.53 -15.36 6.62
C ASP A 165 4.78 -15.55 5.76
N PRO A 166 4.76 -16.42 4.74
CA PRO A 166 5.93 -16.71 3.92
C PRO A 166 6.46 -15.49 3.16
N ARG A 167 5.64 -14.47 2.94
CA ARG A 167 6.05 -13.22 2.28
C ARG A 167 7.14 -12.48 3.04
N LEU A 168 7.23 -12.67 4.36
CA LEU A 168 8.30 -12.11 5.19
C LEU A 168 9.69 -12.42 4.62
N LEU A 169 9.90 -13.66 4.17
CA LEU A 169 11.18 -14.15 3.66
C LEU A 169 11.58 -13.50 2.33
N TYR A 170 10.60 -12.96 1.59
CA TYR A 170 10.83 -12.29 0.31
C TYR A 170 10.97 -10.78 0.44
N PHE A 171 10.27 -10.17 1.42
CA PHE A 171 10.25 -8.71 1.58
C PHE A 171 11.39 -8.21 2.45
N PHE A 172 11.87 -9.01 3.39
CA PHE A 172 12.84 -8.58 4.39
C PHE A 172 14.02 -9.54 4.49
N GLN A 173 15.18 -9.00 4.80
CA GLN A 173 16.37 -9.79 5.08
C GLN A 173 16.40 -10.18 6.57
N LYS A 174 16.91 -11.38 6.84
CA LYS A 174 17.18 -11.83 8.21
C LYS A 174 18.29 -10.96 8.81
N ASN A 175 18.18 -10.66 10.10
CA ASN A 175 19.32 -10.10 10.84
C ASN A 175 20.42 -11.15 11.02
N ASP A 176 21.62 -10.69 11.41
CA ASP A 176 22.80 -11.54 11.52
C ASP A 176 22.89 -12.34 12.83
N TYR A 177 21.96 -12.13 13.77
CA TYR A 177 21.96 -12.82 15.06
C TYR A 177 21.50 -14.27 14.93
N ASN A 178 22.36 -15.13 14.36
CA ASN A 178 22.15 -16.59 14.37
C ASN A 178 22.71 -17.23 15.64
N SER A 179 22.51 -18.54 15.83
CA SER A 179 22.97 -19.26 17.00
C SER A 179 24.48 -19.13 17.27
N ASN A 180 25.29 -19.08 16.21
CA ASN A 180 26.75 -18.91 16.35
C ASN A 180 27.12 -17.52 16.84
N VAL A 181 26.44 -16.47 16.32
CA VAL A 181 26.64 -15.10 16.77
C VAL A 181 26.20 -14.94 18.22
N VAL A 182 25.05 -15.51 18.60
CA VAL A 182 24.56 -15.51 19.98
C VAL A 182 25.58 -16.21 20.91
N GLN A 183 26.12 -17.36 20.50
CA GLN A 183 27.15 -18.04 21.28
C GLN A 183 28.43 -17.18 21.45
N ALA A 184 28.84 -16.49 20.39
CA ALA A 184 29.98 -15.58 20.48
C ALA A 184 29.78 -14.43 21.48
N TYR A 185 28.54 -13.92 21.59
CA TYR A 185 28.17 -12.93 22.62
C TYR A 185 28.31 -13.50 24.04
N PHE A 186 27.87 -14.75 24.27
CA PHE A 186 28.07 -15.41 25.55
C PHE A 186 29.57 -15.62 25.90
N ASP A 187 30.32 -16.09 24.92
CA ASP A 187 31.77 -16.35 25.12
C ASP A 187 32.55 -15.06 25.42
N GLN A 188 32.13 -13.95 24.80
CA GLN A 188 32.73 -12.64 25.00
C GLN A 188 32.14 -11.88 26.19
N LYS A 189 31.13 -12.42 26.86
CA LYS A 189 30.38 -11.76 27.95
C LYS A 189 29.83 -10.39 27.56
N ARG A 190 29.34 -10.26 26.32
CA ARG A 190 28.73 -9.03 25.78
C ARG A 190 27.24 -9.06 25.97
N GLU A 191 26.66 -7.89 26.16
CA GLU A 191 25.20 -7.70 26.17
C GLU A 191 24.67 -7.80 24.74
N MET A 192 23.54 -8.51 24.57
CA MET A 192 22.81 -8.60 23.32
C MET A 192 21.67 -7.58 23.29
N PRO A 193 21.25 -7.14 22.09
CA PRO A 193 20.03 -6.35 21.98
C PRO A 193 18.80 -7.11 22.53
N ASP A 194 17.91 -6.39 23.23
CA ASP A 194 16.72 -6.95 23.87
C ASP A 194 15.85 -7.78 22.93
N PHE A 195 15.71 -7.35 21.68
CA PHE A 195 14.92 -8.06 20.69
C PHE A 195 15.50 -9.43 20.29
N VAL A 196 16.81 -9.65 20.54
CA VAL A 196 17.46 -10.94 20.38
C VAL A 196 17.37 -11.73 21.67
N GLU A 197 17.75 -11.13 22.80
CA GLU A 197 17.89 -11.78 24.09
C GLU A 197 16.57 -12.41 24.56
N LYS A 198 15.44 -11.72 24.35
CA LYS A 198 14.09 -12.22 24.75
C LYS A 198 13.72 -13.56 24.09
N ASN A 199 14.35 -13.91 22.97
CA ASN A 199 14.06 -15.13 22.23
C ASN A 199 15.16 -16.20 22.38
N VAL A 200 16.20 -15.95 23.18
CA VAL A 200 17.30 -16.88 23.37
C VAL A 200 17.07 -17.75 24.60
N ILE A 201 17.01 -19.06 24.40
CA ILE A 201 17.04 -20.05 25.49
C ILE A 201 18.45 -20.55 25.60
N SER A 202 19.04 -20.39 26.79
CA SER A 202 20.41 -20.81 27.09
C SER A 202 20.42 -21.83 28.22
N GLU A 203 21.50 -22.62 28.30
CA GLU A 203 21.79 -23.52 29.43
C GLU A 203 23.23 -23.33 29.90
N VAL A 204 23.56 -23.89 31.05
CA VAL A 204 24.94 -23.87 31.56
C VAL A 204 25.57 -25.26 31.39
N LYS A 205 26.64 -25.36 30.62
CA LYS A 205 27.47 -26.56 30.45
C LYS A 205 28.90 -26.25 30.87
N ASP A 206 29.47 -27.04 31.76
CA ASP A 206 30.83 -26.89 32.25
C ASP A 206 31.14 -25.47 32.76
N GLY A 207 30.16 -24.87 33.47
CA GLY A 207 30.26 -23.51 33.99
C GLY A 207 30.20 -22.37 32.97
N LYS A 208 29.87 -22.66 31.71
CA LYS A 208 29.71 -21.68 30.62
C LYS A 208 28.25 -21.60 30.15
N LYS A 209 27.81 -20.37 29.87
CA LYS A 209 26.51 -20.14 29.25
C LYS A 209 26.57 -20.53 27.76
N VAL A 210 25.74 -21.44 27.35
CA VAL A 210 25.66 -21.91 25.94
C VAL A 210 24.28 -21.71 25.36
N PHE A 211 24.24 -21.40 24.07
CA PHE A 211 22.98 -21.35 23.34
C PHE A 211 22.37 -22.75 23.26
N LYS A 212 21.10 -22.87 23.61
CA LYS A 212 20.38 -24.14 23.55
C LYS A 212 19.46 -24.17 22.34
N GLU A 213 18.52 -23.24 22.29
CA GLU A 213 17.51 -23.16 21.24
C GLU A 213 16.91 -21.75 21.16
N TRP A 214 16.16 -21.51 20.10
CA TRP A 214 15.34 -20.33 20.00
C TRP A 214 13.97 -20.55 20.63
N GLY A 215 13.55 -19.61 21.46
CA GLY A 215 12.19 -19.48 21.97
C GLY A 215 11.28 -18.76 20.97
N GLY A 216 10.07 -18.44 21.43
CA GLY A 216 9.10 -17.67 20.64
C GLY A 216 8.73 -18.35 19.31
N PRO A 217 8.76 -17.62 18.19
CA PRO A 217 8.34 -18.15 16.89
C PRO A 217 9.33 -19.17 16.28
N GLY A 218 10.56 -19.27 16.82
CA GLY A 218 11.64 -20.11 16.27
C GLY A 218 12.25 -19.59 14.97
N GLU A 219 13.29 -20.30 14.45
CA GLU A 219 13.88 -19.99 13.13
C GLU A 219 12.87 -20.32 12.00
N PRO A 220 12.84 -19.54 10.91
CA PRO A 220 13.62 -18.30 10.65
C PRO A 220 12.99 -17.03 11.27
N TRP A 221 11.85 -17.12 11.86
CA TRP A 221 10.97 -16.00 12.26
C TRP A 221 11.61 -15.09 13.31
N VAL A 222 12.31 -15.67 14.28
CA VAL A 222 13.03 -14.92 15.33
C VAL A 222 14.14 -14.01 14.79
N ARG A 223 14.53 -14.18 13.52
CA ARG A 223 15.56 -13.39 12.84
C ARG A 223 15.04 -12.11 12.20
N TYR A 224 13.75 -11.81 12.36
CA TYR A 224 13.13 -10.60 11.83
C TYR A 224 12.70 -9.69 12.98
N TYR A 225 13.09 -8.44 12.88
CA TYR A 225 12.76 -7.41 13.86
C TYR A 225 12.41 -6.11 13.13
N GLY A 226 11.26 -5.53 13.49
CA GLY A 226 10.83 -4.24 12.98
C GLY A 226 11.26 -3.10 13.90
N LEU A 227 11.52 -1.94 13.33
CA LEU A 227 11.82 -0.76 14.13
C LEU A 227 10.53 -0.25 14.79
N PRO A 228 10.59 0.13 16.08
CA PRO A 228 9.49 0.83 16.75
C PRO A 228 9.14 2.10 15.98
N VAL A 229 7.85 2.35 15.79
CA VAL A 229 7.37 3.63 15.30
C VAL A 229 7.05 4.46 16.53
N GLU A 230 7.93 5.40 16.85
CA GLU A 230 7.62 6.43 17.85
C GLU A 230 6.63 7.39 17.19
N ILE A 231 5.37 7.35 17.66
CA ILE A 231 4.38 8.34 17.31
C ILE A 231 4.62 9.50 18.30
N GLY A 232 5.33 10.53 17.80
CA GLY A 232 5.53 11.78 18.55
C GLY A 232 4.26 12.60 18.69
#